data_06321be1bd3def6bff9b41a3fa98f2ac
#
_entry.id   06321be1bd3def6bff9b41a3fa98f2ac
#
_cell.length_a   1.000
_cell.length_b   1.000
_cell.length_c   1.000
_cell.angle_alpha   90.00
_cell.angle_beta   90.00
_cell.angle_gamma   90.00
#
_symmetry.space_group_name_H-M   'P 1'
#
loop_
_entity.id
_entity.type
_entity.pdbx_description
1 polymer ?
#
loop_
_entity_poly.entity_id
_entity_poly.type
_entity_poly.pdbx_seq_one_letter_code
_entity_poly.pdbx_strand_id
1 'polypeptide(L)'
;MPVPISRYRVSGHYLWAGLVALGLAGLSGWMSLNWPLCWIATALFLVSAGLVLYLASRPVIEIYESHLKIGPAAIPWRHIRRLDRSANLPLMVRLTLSDKTKILVVYPGDPNSSSGLLRQLRKHSREALIDGVPYRQFWGESVAAAALSRKQLVAPRSPLLLPDDEAEVERMFQRLKSVGHLDQKTSPEDK
;
A
#
# COMPACT_ATOMS: atom_id res chain seq x y z
N MET A 1 -17.03 26.81 -7.40
CA MET A 1 -16.04 25.92 -8.05
C MET A 1 -15.89 24.69 -7.16
N PRO A 2 -15.90 23.46 -7.67
CA PRO A 2 -15.70 22.27 -6.85
C PRO A 2 -14.29 22.28 -6.25
N VAL A 3 -14.21 22.07 -4.94
CA VAL A 3 -12.94 22.01 -4.22
C VAL A 3 -12.40 20.57 -4.30
N PRO A 4 -11.13 20.36 -4.65
CA PRO A 4 -10.55 19.02 -4.67
C PRO A 4 -10.43 18.47 -3.24
N ILE A 5 -10.82 17.22 -3.02
CA ILE A 5 -10.67 16.52 -1.74
C ILE A 5 -9.19 16.34 -1.42
N SER A 6 -8.39 16.04 -2.43
CA SER A 6 -6.94 15.87 -2.31
C SER A 6 -6.25 16.19 -3.62
N ARG A 7 -5.05 16.77 -3.49
CA ARG A 7 -4.20 17.17 -4.61
C ARG A 7 -2.82 16.54 -4.44
N TYR A 8 -2.41 15.78 -5.44
CA TYR A 8 -1.13 15.09 -5.46
C TYR A 8 -0.24 15.72 -6.52
N ARG A 9 0.81 16.41 -6.05
CA ARG A 9 1.80 17.07 -6.91
C ARG A 9 3.12 16.33 -6.79
N VAL A 10 3.83 16.24 -7.90
CA VAL A 10 5.21 15.74 -7.92
C VAL A 10 6.11 16.70 -7.13
N SER A 11 7.01 16.16 -6.31
CA SER A 11 7.95 16.96 -5.52
C SER A 11 8.87 17.77 -6.43
N GLY A 12 9.08 19.05 -6.09
CA GLY A 12 10.02 19.93 -6.82
C GLY A 12 11.46 19.45 -6.81
N HIS A 13 11.82 18.54 -5.91
CA HIS A 13 13.17 17.95 -5.83
C HIS A 13 13.57 17.23 -7.11
N TYR A 14 12.61 16.65 -7.86
CA TYR A 14 12.91 16.01 -9.15
C TYR A 14 13.38 17.00 -10.21
N LEU A 15 12.82 18.22 -10.23
CA LEU A 15 13.31 19.27 -11.14
C LEU A 15 14.77 19.66 -10.82
N TRP A 16 15.07 19.88 -9.54
CA TRP A 16 16.42 20.22 -9.13
C TRP A 16 17.41 19.10 -9.41
N ALA A 17 17.03 17.86 -9.12
CA ALA A 17 17.88 16.69 -9.42
C ALA A 17 18.14 16.56 -10.93
N GLY A 18 17.14 16.79 -11.76
CA GLY A 18 17.27 16.80 -13.22
C GLY A 18 18.22 17.88 -13.72
N LEU A 19 18.12 19.11 -13.16
CA LEU A 19 19.01 20.22 -13.52
C LEU A 19 20.47 19.95 -13.09
N VAL A 20 20.66 19.39 -11.90
CA VAL A 20 22.01 18.99 -11.43
C VAL A 20 22.61 17.92 -12.34
N ALA A 21 21.79 16.90 -12.73
CA ALA A 21 22.24 15.85 -13.65
C ALA A 21 22.60 16.42 -15.04
N LEU A 22 21.86 17.41 -15.53
CA LEU A 22 22.21 18.13 -16.77
C LEU A 22 23.50 18.91 -16.65
N GLY A 23 23.72 19.58 -15.51
CA GLY A 23 24.99 20.29 -15.24
C GLY A 23 26.19 19.33 -15.24
N LEU A 24 26.03 18.15 -14.59
CA LEU A 24 27.08 17.12 -14.60
C LEU A 24 27.31 16.52 -15.99
N ALA A 25 26.24 16.36 -16.78
CA ALA A 25 26.35 15.93 -18.16
C ALA A 25 27.15 16.95 -19.02
N GLY A 26 26.88 18.25 -18.84
CA GLY A 26 27.63 19.31 -19.52
C GLY A 26 29.11 19.34 -19.13
N LEU A 27 29.40 19.20 -17.85
CA LEU A 27 30.77 19.17 -17.34
C LEU A 27 31.52 17.92 -17.83
N SER A 28 30.87 16.74 -17.78
CA SER A 28 31.43 15.51 -18.30
C SER A 28 31.65 15.56 -19.82
N GLY A 29 30.72 16.21 -20.56
CA GLY A 29 30.84 16.46 -22.00
C GLY A 29 32.01 17.36 -22.34
N TRP A 30 32.25 18.40 -21.54
CA TRP A 30 33.44 19.25 -21.68
C TRP A 30 34.73 18.45 -21.49
N MET A 31 34.81 17.62 -20.44
CA MET A 31 35.97 16.77 -20.19
C MET A 31 36.18 15.73 -21.28
N SER A 32 35.15 15.27 -21.96
CA SER A 32 35.24 14.26 -23.02
C SER A 32 36.03 14.71 -24.23
N LEU A 33 36.21 16.03 -24.43
CA LEU A 33 37.06 16.57 -25.49
C LEU A 33 38.53 16.16 -25.34
N ASN A 34 39.00 15.99 -24.09
CA ASN A 34 40.36 15.58 -23.79
C ASN A 34 40.47 14.07 -23.45
N TRP A 35 39.37 13.50 -22.92
CA TRP A 35 39.33 12.12 -22.41
C TRP A 35 38.13 11.39 -23.00
N PRO A 36 38.29 10.60 -24.06
CA PRO A 36 37.17 9.99 -24.78
C PRO A 36 36.34 9.05 -23.92
N LEU A 37 36.89 8.50 -22.84
CA LEU A 37 36.15 7.65 -21.91
C LEU A 37 35.00 8.40 -21.20
N CYS A 38 35.11 9.73 -21.07
CA CYS A 38 34.08 10.56 -20.44
C CYS A 38 32.77 10.61 -21.24
N TRP A 39 32.74 10.22 -22.51
CA TRP A 39 31.50 10.11 -23.29
C TRP A 39 30.48 9.15 -22.69
N ILE A 40 30.95 8.06 -22.08
CA ILE A 40 30.08 7.09 -21.40
C ILE A 40 29.37 7.77 -20.21
N ALA A 41 30.13 8.51 -19.39
CA ALA A 41 29.57 9.23 -18.25
C ALA A 41 28.58 10.30 -18.71
N THR A 42 28.89 11.06 -19.76
CA THR A 42 28.01 12.06 -20.36
C THR A 42 26.69 11.43 -20.80
N ALA A 43 26.75 10.30 -21.52
CA ALA A 43 25.54 9.59 -21.97
C ALA A 43 24.69 9.13 -20.78
N LEU A 44 25.31 8.55 -19.74
CA LEU A 44 24.61 8.13 -18.53
C LEU A 44 23.92 9.28 -17.80
N PHE A 45 24.60 10.42 -17.65
CA PHE A 45 24.00 11.61 -17.03
C PHE A 45 22.86 12.17 -17.87
N LEU A 46 22.98 12.21 -19.20
CA LEU A 46 21.90 12.65 -20.07
C LEU A 46 20.66 11.76 -19.99
N VAL A 47 20.85 10.44 -20.00
CA VAL A 47 19.74 9.49 -19.83
C VAL A 47 19.10 9.65 -18.48
N SER A 48 19.88 9.78 -17.41
CA SER A 48 19.39 9.99 -16.05
C SER A 48 18.62 11.30 -15.92
N ALA A 49 19.18 12.39 -16.46
CA ALA A 49 18.52 13.70 -16.46
C ALA A 49 17.21 13.66 -17.24
N GLY A 50 17.19 13.04 -18.40
CA GLY A 50 15.98 12.87 -19.22
C GLY A 50 14.90 12.09 -18.47
N LEU A 51 15.26 11.00 -17.80
CA LEU A 51 14.32 10.20 -17.00
C LEU A 51 13.74 11.00 -15.82
N VAL A 52 14.59 11.70 -15.07
CA VAL A 52 14.18 12.48 -13.91
C VAL A 52 13.29 13.66 -14.33
N LEU A 53 13.65 14.38 -15.38
CA LEU A 53 12.84 15.48 -15.92
C LEU A 53 11.51 14.98 -16.48
N TYR A 54 11.50 13.83 -17.13
CA TYR A 54 10.27 13.18 -17.58
C TYR A 54 9.33 12.85 -16.40
N LEU A 55 9.86 12.34 -15.28
CA LEU A 55 9.07 12.11 -14.08
C LEU A 55 8.59 13.42 -13.44
N ALA A 56 9.41 14.45 -13.46
CA ALA A 56 9.07 15.79 -12.96
C ALA A 56 7.95 16.47 -13.77
N SER A 57 7.89 16.20 -15.08
CA SER A 57 6.88 16.78 -15.97
C SER A 57 5.49 16.14 -15.87
N ARG A 58 5.32 15.13 -15.01
CA ARG A 58 4.03 14.45 -14.84
C ARG A 58 2.95 15.39 -14.31
N PRO A 59 1.73 15.29 -14.85
CA PRO A 59 0.63 16.16 -14.47
C PRO A 59 0.20 15.94 -13.02
N VAL A 60 -0.32 17.00 -12.42
CA VAL A 60 -0.92 16.96 -11.09
C VAL A 60 -2.18 16.10 -11.12
N ILE A 61 -2.36 15.29 -10.08
CA ILE A 61 -3.52 14.45 -9.89
C ILE A 61 -4.40 15.10 -8.83
N GLU A 62 -5.62 15.44 -9.19
CA GLU A 62 -6.61 16.04 -8.30
C GLU A 62 -7.82 15.09 -8.18
N ILE A 63 -8.22 14.80 -6.95
CA ILE A 63 -9.33 13.92 -6.64
C ILE A 63 -10.53 14.78 -6.23
N TYR A 64 -11.61 14.66 -6.96
CA TYR A 64 -12.92 15.26 -6.67
C TYR A 64 -13.91 14.14 -6.31
N GLU A 65 -15.01 14.50 -5.67
CA GLU A 65 -16.09 13.54 -5.36
C GLU A 65 -16.70 12.88 -6.59
N SER A 66 -16.86 13.65 -7.67
CA SER A 66 -17.52 13.21 -8.90
C SER A 66 -16.58 12.65 -9.96
N HIS A 67 -15.31 13.08 -9.96
CA HIS A 67 -14.35 12.74 -11.00
C HIS A 67 -12.90 12.76 -10.52
N LEU A 68 -12.04 12.07 -11.25
CA LEU A 68 -10.60 12.13 -11.15
C LEU A 68 -10.07 13.07 -12.21
N LYS A 69 -9.27 14.07 -11.84
CA LYS A 69 -8.63 14.97 -12.78
C LYS A 69 -7.12 14.70 -12.85
N ILE A 70 -6.62 14.44 -14.04
CA ILE A 70 -5.20 14.19 -14.33
C ILE A 70 -4.75 15.22 -15.35
N GLY A 71 -4.08 16.28 -14.90
CA GLY A 71 -3.77 17.41 -15.77
C GLY A 71 -5.03 18.04 -16.37
N PRO A 72 -5.17 18.06 -17.72
CA PRO A 72 -6.36 18.61 -18.40
C PRO A 72 -7.54 17.61 -18.44
N ALA A 73 -7.28 16.30 -18.28
CA ALA A 73 -8.31 15.27 -18.43
C ALA A 73 -9.11 15.08 -17.14
N ALA A 74 -10.44 15.20 -17.24
CA ALA A 74 -11.38 14.89 -16.16
C ALA A 74 -12.09 13.57 -16.46
N ILE A 75 -11.96 12.59 -15.59
CA ILE A 75 -12.48 11.23 -15.76
C ILE A 75 -13.51 10.98 -14.67
N PRO A 76 -14.80 10.85 -14.99
CA PRO A 76 -15.83 10.49 -14.04
C PRO A 76 -15.56 9.11 -13.44
N TRP A 77 -15.79 8.92 -12.13
CA TRP A 77 -15.56 7.65 -11.44
C TRP A 77 -16.33 6.48 -12.05
N ARG A 78 -17.53 6.73 -12.58
CA ARG A 78 -18.38 5.73 -13.23
C ARG A 78 -17.77 5.14 -14.51
N HIS A 79 -16.85 5.88 -15.15
CA HIS A 79 -16.18 5.41 -16.37
C HIS A 79 -14.99 4.50 -16.07
N ILE A 80 -14.53 4.44 -14.83
CA ILE A 80 -13.42 3.58 -14.44
C ILE A 80 -13.97 2.17 -14.17
N ARG A 81 -13.59 1.21 -15.02
CA ARG A 81 -14.02 -0.20 -14.90
C ARG A 81 -13.00 -1.08 -14.22
N ARG A 82 -11.73 -0.71 -14.33
CA ARG A 82 -10.66 -1.51 -13.74
C ARG A 82 -9.51 -0.63 -13.28
N LEU A 83 -8.95 -0.98 -12.13
CA LEU A 83 -7.82 -0.32 -11.49
C LEU A 83 -6.79 -1.40 -11.15
N ASP A 84 -5.69 -1.46 -11.90
CA ASP A 84 -4.61 -2.39 -11.67
C ASP A 84 -3.39 -1.63 -11.13
N ARG A 85 -2.83 -2.11 -10.04
CA ARG A 85 -1.63 -1.55 -9.43
C ARG A 85 -0.39 -2.30 -9.91
N SER A 86 0.69 -1.56 -10.23
CA SER A 86 2.03 -2.15 -10.30
C SER A 86 2.67 -2.19 -8.91
N ALA A 87 3.39 -3.27 -8.62
CA ALA A 87 4.04 -3.45 -7.32
C ALA A 87 5.30 -2.57 -7.13
N ASN A 88 5.81 -1.98 -8.21
CA ASN A 88 7.10 -1.29 -8.23
C ASN A 88 6.96 0.22 -7.98
N LEU A 89 8.00 0.83 -7.43
CA LEU A 89 8.18 2.29 -7.39
C LEU A 89 8.83 2.77 -8.71
N PRO A 90 8.36 3.88 -9.31
CA PRO A 90 7.27 4.77 -8.88
C PRO A 90 5.90 4.10 -8.94
N LEU A 91 4.92 4.63 -8.18
CA LEU A 91 3.55 4.12 -8.20
C LEU A 91 2.98 4.23 -9.62
N MET A 92 2.71 3.11 -10.22
CA MET A 92 2.04 3.01 -11.52
C MET A 92 0.66 2.39 -11.33
N VAL A 93 -0.36 3.12 -11.73
CA VAL A 93 -1.75 2.66 -11.68
C VAL A 93 -2.29 2.67 -13.11
N ARG A 94 -2.73 1.52 -13.58
CA ARG A 94 -3.40 1.39 -14.87
C ARG A 94 -4.90 1.47 -14.65
N LEU A 95 -5.49 2.52 -15.19
CA LEU A 95 -6.93 2.72 -15.23
C LEU A 95 -7.47 2.22 -16.57
N THR A 96 -8.43 1.31 -16.55
CA THR A 96 -9.15 0.91 -17.76
C THR A 96 -10.56 1.52 -17.68
N LEU A 97 -10.89 2.33 -18.69
CA LEU A 97 -12.17 3.00 -18.80
C LEU A 97 -13.23 2.09 -19.46
N SER A 98 -14.49 2.54 -19.42
CA SER A 98 -15.62 1.83 -20.06
C SER A 98 -15.49 1.71 -21.59
N ASP A 99 -14.83 2.65 -22.23
CA ASP A 99 -14.46 2.68 -23.66
C ASP A 99 -13.23 1.84 -24.00
N LYS A 100 -12.79 0.97 -23.09
CA LYS A 100 -11.57 0.16 -23.20
C LYS A 100 -10.27 0.95 -23.28
N THR A 101 -10.32 2.28 -23.20
CA THR A 101 -9.12 3.12 -23.13
C THR A 101 -8.35 2.83 -21.87
N LYS A 102 -7.02 2.68 -22.00
CA LYS A 102 -6.11 2.44 -20.86
C LYS A 102 -5.31 3.70 -20.58
N ILE A 103 -5.43 4.21 -19.38
CA ILE A 103 -4.67 5.39 -18.93
C ILE A 103 -3.68 4.91 -17.88
N LEU A 104 -2.39 5.18 -18.12
CA LEU A 104 -1.32 4.89 -17.17
C LEU A 104 -1.05 6.14 -16.33
N VAL A 105 -1.38 6.05 -15.06
CA VAL A 105 -1.08 7.07 -14.06
C VAL A 105 0.24 6.71 -13.40
N VAL A 106 1.26 7.55 -13.59
CA VAL A 106 2.57 7.39 -12.94
C VAL A 106 2.72 8.51 -11.93
N TYR A 107 2.89 8.14 -10.67
CA TYR A 107 3.08 9.08 -9.58
C TYR A 107 4.43 8.83 -8.88
N PRO A 108 5.44 9.68 -9.13
CA PRO A 108 6.75 9.58 -8.52
C PRO A 108 6.81 10.31 -7.17
N GLY A 109 5.80 10.13 -6.32
CA GLY A 109 5.75 10.73 -4.99
C GLY A 109 6.34 9.82 -3.91
N ASP A 110 6.37 10.34 -2.66
CA ASP A 110 6.80 9.59 -1.50
C ASP A 110 5.90 8.36 -1.26
N PRO A 111 6.41 7.30 -0.62
CA PRO A 111 5.63 6.08 -0.33
C PRO A 111 4.33 6.35 0.42
N ASN A 112 4.33 7.31 1.36
CA ASN A 112 3.15 7.70 2.13
C ASN A 112 2.10 8.38 1.25
N SER A 113 2.53 9.32 0.40
CA SER A 113 1.66 10.01 -0.55
C SER A 113 1.11 9.05 -1.61
N SER A 114 1.95 8.11 -2.08
CA SER A 114 1.57 7.08 -3.04
C SER A 114 0.51 6.14 -2.47
N SER A 115 0.67 5.70 -1.22
CA SER A 115 -0.31 4.85 -0.54
C SER A 115 -1.62 5.61 -0.27
N GLY A 116 -1.53 6.89 0.09
CA GLY A 116 -2.69 7.79 0.24
C GLY A 116 -3.47 7.95 -1.06
N LEU A 117 -2.78 8.23 -2.17
CA LEU A 117 -3.37 8.31 -3.50
C LEU A 117 -4.09 7.02 -3.88
N LEU A 118 -3.42 5.88 -3.71
CA LEU A 118 -4.01 4.57 -4.03
C LEU A 118 -5.25 4.27 -3.20
N ARG A 119 -5.22 4.58 -1.90
CA ARG A 119 -6.35 4.42 -1.01
C ARG A 119 -7.54 5.27 -1.44
N GLN A 120 -7.30 6.53 -1.84
CA GLN A 120 -8.35 7.42 -2.33
C GLN A 120 -8.92 6.94 -3.67
N LEU A 121 -8.08 6.52 -4.61
CA LEU A 121 -8.51 5.95 -5.89
C LEU A 121 -9.41 4.72 -5.66
N ARG A 122 -9.00 3.80 -4.80
CA ARG A 122 -9.79 2.62 -4.46
C ARG A 122 -11.10 2.97 -3.79
N LYS A 123 -11.13 3.96 -2.91
CA LYS A 123 -12.33 4.38 -2.18
C LYS A 123 -13.40 4.95 -3.11
N HIS A 124 -13.01 5.73 -4.12
CA HIS A 124 -13.95 6.39 -5.03
C HIS A 124 -14.34 5.52 -6.23
N SER A 125 -13.54 4.52 -6.60
CA SER A 125 -13.81 3.60 -7.71
C SER A 125 -14.76 2.46 -7.32
N ARG A 126 -15.98 2.79 -6.91
CA ARG A 126 -16.96 1.81 -6.37
C ARG A 126 -17.44 0.79 -7.40
N GLU A 127 -17.43 1.13 -8.68
CA GLU A 127 -17.88 0.27 -9.79
C GLU A 127 -16.73 -0.46 -10.48
N ALA A 128 -15.49 -0.21 -10.06
CA ALA A 128 -14.31 -0.76 -10.69
C ALA A 128 -13.87 -2.10 -10.06
N LEU A 129 -13.24 -2.94 -10.86
CA LEU A 129 -12.45 -4.07 -10.40
C LEU A 129 -11.11 -3.54 -9.87
N ILE A 130 -10.82 -3.78 -8.60
CA ILE A 130 -9.57 -3.38 -7.93
C ILE A 130 -8.64 -4.58 -7.95
N ASP A 131 -7.54 -4.49 -8.71
CA ASP A 131 -6.56 -5.58 -8.85
C ASP A 131 -7.24 -6.92 -9.26
N GLY A 132 -8.31 -6.84 -10.08
CA GLY A 132 -9.08 -7.99 -10.53
C GLY A 132 -10.20 -8.44 -9.60
N VAL A 133 -10.34 -7.82 -8.43
CA VAL A 133 -11.37 -8.15 -7.43
C VAL A 133 -12.48 -7.09 -7.45
N PRO A 134 -13.78 -7.47 -7.42
CA PRO A 134 -14.88 -6.52 -7.31
C PRO A 134 -14.78 -5.65 -6.04
N TYR A 135 -15.14 -4.37 -6.14
CA TYR A 135 -15.09 -3.42 -5.01
C TYR A 135 -15.74 -3.96 -3.72
N ARG A 136 -16.92 -4.58 -3.85
CA ARG A 136 -17.65 -5.13 -2.70
C ARG A 136 -16.88 -6.26 -2.01
N GLN A 137 -16.23 -7.11 -2.78
CA GLN A 137 -15.41 -8.21 -2.29
C GLN A 137 -14.11 -7.69 -1.67
N PHE A 138 -13.49 -6.70 -2.30
CA PHE A 138 -12.25 -6.08 -1.80
C PHE A 138 -12.41 -5.41 -0.42
N TRP A 139 -13.54 -4.73 -0.17
CA TRP A 139 -13.81 -4.05 1.10
C TRP A 139 -14.73 -4.82 2.04
N GLY A 140 -15.60 -5.67 1.54
CA GLY A 140 -16.60 -6.43 2.30
C GLY A 140 -16.06 -7.74 2.87
N GLU A 141 -15.28 -8.48 2.10
CA GLU A 141 -14.67 -9.73 2.58
C GLU A 141 -13.60 -9.51 3.64
N SER A 142 -12.87 -8.40 3.60
CA SER A 142 -11.93 -8.09 4.68
C SER A 142 -12.63 -7.92 6.03
N VAL A 143 -13.84 -7.36 6.06
CA VAL A 143 -14.64 -7.22 7.28
C VAL A 143 -15.35 -8.54 7.61
N ALA A 144 -15.86 -9.25 6.62
CA ALA A 144 -16.49 -10.56 6.81
C ALA A 144 -15.47 -11.63 7.19
N ALA A 145 -14.29 -11.66 6.54
CA ALA A 145 -13.20 -12.56 6.91
C ALA A 145 -12.64 -12.26 8.30
N ALA A 146 -12.53 -10.99 8.69
CA ALA A 146 -12.15 -10.61 10.06
C ALA A 146 -13.23 -10.97 11.08
N ALA A 147 -14.53 -10.86 10.72
CA ALA A 147 -15.64 -11.28 11.56
C ALA A 147 -15.75 -12.81 11.67
N LEU A 148 -15.50 -13.53 10.58
CA LEU A 148 -15.43 -14.99 10.56
C LEU A 148 -14.20 -15.50 11.29
N SER A 149 -13.04 -14.85 11.16
CA SER A 149 -11.83 -15.17 11.92
C SER A 149 -12.02 -14.91 13.42
N ARG A 150 -12.72 -13.82 13.80
CA ARG A 150 -13.12 -13.59 15.19
C ARG A 150 -14.12 -14.64 15.69
N LYS A 151 -15.04 -15.09 14.83
CA LYS A 151 -16.02 -16.12 15.16
C LYS A 151 -15.39 -17.52 15.21
N GLN A 152 -14.28 -17.76 14.46
CA GLN A 152 -13.47 -18.97 14.53
C GLN A 152 -12.48 -18.95 15.69
N LEU A 153 -12.05 -17.79 16.20
CA LEU A 153 -11.28 -17.66 17.43
C LEU A 153 -12.15 -17.84 18.69
N VAL A 154 -13.46 -17.66 18.58
CA VAL A 154 -14.43 -18.25 19.47
C VAL A 154 -14.78 -19.61 18.86
N ALA A 155 -13.80 -20.52 18.89
CA ALA A 155 -14.03 -21.91 18.50
C ALA A 155 -15.26 -22.40 19.25
N PRO A 156 -16.23 -23.05 18.57
CA PRO A 156 -17.16 -23.88 19.30
C PRO A 156 -16.25 -24.83 20.09
N ARG A 157 -16.35 -24.80 21.40
CA ARG A 157 -15.82 -25.86 22.23
C ARG A 157 -16.48 -27.14 21.71
N SER A 158 -15.89 -27.75 20.69
CA SER A 158 -16.18 -29.13 20.42
C SER A 158 -15.81 -29.82 21.72
N PRO A 159 -16.74 -30.49 22.39
CA PRO A 159 -16.40 -31.27 23.56
C PRO A 159 -15.44 -32.35 23.07
N LEU A 160 -14.14 -32.07 23.15
CA LEU A 160 -13.06 -33.03 22.90
C LEU A 160 -13.02 -34.10 23.99
N LEU A 161 -13.75 -33.88 25.08
CA LEU A 161 -13.90 -34.74 26.20
C LEU A 161 -15.35 -35.24 26.24
N LEU A 162 -15.55 -36.52 26.38
CA LEU A 162 -16.86 -37.06 26.75
C LEU A 162 -17.27 -36.48 28.12
N PRO A 163 -18.57 -36.34 28.41
CA PRO A 163 -19.03 -35.79 29.69
C PRO A 163 -18.50 -36.58 30.92
N ASP A 164 -18.16 -37.84 30.74
CA ASP A 164 -17.51 -38.65 31.76
C ASP A 164 -16.06 -38.27 32.00
N ASP A 165 -15.32 -37.89 30.94
CA ASP A 165 -13.92 -37.42 31.02
C ASP A 165 -13.81 -36.02 31.65
N GLU A 166 -14.80 -35.15 31.44
CA GLU A 166 -14.88 -33.84 32.11
C GLU A 166 -15.02 -34.00 33.64
N ALA A 167 -15.84 -34.94 34.06
CA ALA A 167 -16.01 -35.22 35.51
C ALA A 167 -14.74 -35.80 36.16
N GLU A 168 -13.98 -36.56 35.42
CA GLU A 168 -12.71 -37.12 35.90
C GLU A 168 -11.59 -36.07 35.96
N VAL A 169 -11.48 -35.20 34.96
CA VAL A 169 -10.55 -34.07 34.94
C VAL A 169 -10.85 -33.10 36.10
N GLU A 170 -12.14 -32.81 36.35
CA GLU A 170 -12.55 -31.90 37.43
C GLU A 170 -12.18 -32.51 38.81
N ARG A 171 -12.38 -33.82 39.01
CA ARG A 171 -11.95 -34.54 40.24
C ARG A 171 -10.44 -34.51 40.42
N MET A 172 -9.69 -34.68 39.35
CA MET A 172 -8.23 -34.62 39.37
C MET A 172 -7.72 -33.22 39.70
N PHE A 173 -8.34 -32.18 39.12
CA PHE A 173 -8.03 -30.79 39.42
C PHE A 173 -8.33 -30.42 40.86
N GLN A 174 -9.45 -30.88 41.41
CA GLN A 174 -9.83 -30.67 42.80
C GLN A 174 -8.83 -31.35 43.77
N ARG A 175 -8.35 -32.55 43.44
CA ARG A 175 -7.30 -33.24 44.22
C ARG A 175 -5.99 -32.48 44.18
N LEU A 176 -5.53 -32.02 43.02
CA LEU A 176 -4.32 -31.21 42.87
C LEU A 176 -4.40 -29.92 43.71
N LYS A 177 -5.56 -29.25 43.66
CA LYS A 177 -5.79 -28.05 44.45
C LYS A 177 -5.77 -28.30 45.95
N SER A 178 -6.26 -29.43 46.43
CA SER A 178 -6.23 -29.79 47.84
C SER A 178 -4.82 -30.18 48.32
N VAL A 179 -4.02 -30.85 47.49
CA VAL A 179 -2.63 -31.21 47.81
C VAL A 179 -1.73 -29.97 47.79
N GLY A 180 -1.91 -29.04 46.79
CA GLY A 180 -1.15 -27.77 46.75
C GLY A 180 -1.44 -26.82 47.92
N HIS A 181 -2.59 -26.98 48.60
CA HIS A 181 -2.91 -26.19 49.79
C HIS A 181 -2.24 -26.74 51.09
N LEU A 182 -1.84 -28.01 51.09
CA LEU A 182 -1.17 -28.63 52.22
C LEU A 182 0.31 -28.25 52.33
N ASP A 183 0.97 -27.96 51.19
CA ASP A 183 2.39 -27.56 51.16
C ASP A 183 2.63 -26.12 51.62
N GLN A 184 1.60 -25.27 51.64
CA GLN A 184 1.74 -23.85 52.03
C GLN A 184 1.66 -23.66 53.57
N LYS A 185 1.36 -24.71 54.36
CA LYS A 185 1.16 -24.62 55.81
C LYS A 185 2.28 -25.19 56.67
N THR A 186 3.38 -25.67 56.03
CA THR A 186 4.55 -26.18 56.72
C THR A 186 5.82 -25.42 56.29
N SER A 187 5.86 -24.13 56.61
CA SER A 187 7.13 -23.44 56.76
C SER A 187 7.29 -23.10 58.25
N PRO A 188 8.12 -23.80 58.99
CA PRO A 188 8.41 -23.41 60.36
C PRO A 188 9.29 -22.15 60.32
N GLU A 189 8.80 -21.12 61.01
CA GLU A 189 9.65 -20.07 61.54
C GLU A 189 10.73 -20.72 62.39
N ASP A 190 11.97 -20.62 61.97
CA ASP A 190 13.10 -20.79 62.86
C ASP A 190 13.84 -19.46 63.04
N LYS A 191 13.94 -19.14 64.28
CA LYS A 191 14.67 -18.17 65.10
C LYS A 191 15.91 -17.53 64.46
#